data_15dae1393e6ca4fbe588a32d48757025
#
_entry.id   15dae1393e6ca4fbe588a32d48757025
#
_cell.length_a   1.000
_cell.length_b   1.000
_cell.length_c   1.000
_cell.angle_alpha   90.00
_cell.angle_beta   90.00
_cell.angle_gamma   90.00
#
_symmetry.space_group_name_H-M   'P 1'
#
loop_
_entity.id
_entity.type
_entity.pdbx_description
1 polymer ?
#
loop_
_entity_poly.entity_id
_entity_poly.type
_entity_poly.pdbx_seq_one_letter_code
_entity_poly.pdbx_strand_id
1 'polypeptide(L)'
;MKHRPFAASVALAVSLLASSSSFAAGTGGIIHFTGMIIEPPCSFELEAADAAHAHVRPECPRPAAGQIAFVDAASLRTIKTTNFTQASRAIVLPGRPGNAPARMIAVVTYQ
;
A
#
# COMPACT_ATOMS: atom_id res chain seq x y z
N MET A 1 6.14 33.00 64.64
CA MET A 1 6.35 31.65 64.09
C MET A 1 5.13 31.11 63.39
N LYS A 2 4.48 31.91 62.62
CA LYS A 2 3.26 31.52 61.87
C LYS A 2 3.50 31.90 60.41
N HIS A 3 4.33 31.17 59.71
CA HIS A 3 4.65 31.53 58.36
C HIS A 3 4.95 30.26 57.60
N ARG A 4 4.09 29.99 56.74
CA ARG A 4 4.19 30.10 55.30
C ARG A 4 3.89 28.80 54.57
N PRO A 5 2.67 28.38 54.65
CA PRO A 5 2.23 27.39 53.66
C PRO A 5 1.89 28.05 52.32
N PHE A 6 1.65 29.36 52.32
CA PHE A 6 1.20 30.06 51.11
C PHE A 6 2.22 30.15 49.98
N ALA A 7 3.49 30.31 50.32
CA ALA A 7 4.54 30.42 49.32
C ALA A 7 4.77 29.09 48.56
N ALA A 8 4.67 27.99 49.26
CA ALA A 8 4.84 26.67 48.65
C ALA A 8 3.67 26.32 47.71
N SER A 9 2.47 26.71 48.06
CA SER A 9 1.30 26.45 47.23
C SER A 9 1.28 27.25 45.92
N VAL A 10 1.77 28.48 45.97
CA VAL A 10 1.89 29.34 44.79
C VAL A 10 2.96 28.81 43.84
N ALA A 11 4.09 28.34 44.39
CA ALA A 11 5.15 27.75 43.55
C ALA A 11 4.70 26.48 42.83
N LEU A 12 3.90 25.64 43.49
CA LEU A 12 3.37 24.42 42.89
C LEU A 12 2.34 24.74 41.78
N ALA A 13 1.49 25.73 41.98
CA ALA A 13 0.53 26.15 41.00
C ALA A 13 1.16 26.71 39.73
N VAL A 14 2.25 27.47 39.89
CA VAL A 14 2.98 28.02 38.74
C VAL A 14 3.68 26.92 37.94
N SER A 15 4.20 25.91 38.62
CA SER A 15 4.83 24.76 37.95
C SER A 15 3.84 23.94 37.12
N LEU A 16 2.60 23.79 37.57
CA LEU A 16 1.56 23.07 36.84
C LEU A 16 1.08 23.84 35.61
N LEU A 17 1.10 25.16 35.64
CA LEU A 17 0.73 25.98 34.50
C LEU A 17 1.83 26.03 33.43
N ALA A 18 3.08 25.83 33.81
CA ALA A 18 4.21 25.82 32.90
C ALA A 18 4.36 24.49 32.12
N SER A 19 3.75 23.42 32.61
CA SER A 19 3.83 22.11 31.98
C SER A 19 2.77 21.83 30.91
N SER A 20 1.85 22.72 30.67
CA SER A 20 0.77 22.54 29.70
C SER A 20 1.06 23.05 28.28
N SER A 21 2.25 23.51 28.00
CA SER A 21 2.60 23.97 26.66
C SER A 21 3.51 23.00 25.90
N SER A 22 3.41 21.72 26.20
CA SER A 22 3.80 20.72 25.22
C SER A 22 2.69 20.59 24.17
N PHE A 23 2.38 21.69 23.52
CA PHE A 23 1.92 21.57 22.18
C PHE A 23 3.07 20.89 21.44
N ALA A 24 2.92 19.62 21.21
CA ALA A 24 3.45 19.07 19.98
C ALA A 24 2.81 19.93 18.90
N ALA A 25 3.38 21.10 18.65
CA ALA A 25 3.16 21.81 17.42
C ALA A 25 3.36 20.74 16.36
N GLY A 26 2.24 20.32 15.79
CA GLY A 26 2.29 19.29 14.81
C GLY A 26 3.43 19.68 13.91
N THR A 27 4.43 18.87 13.87
CA THR A 27 5.52 19.05 12.95
C THR A 27 4.89 18.86 11.59
N GLY A 28 4.17 19.91 11.15
CA GLY A 28 3.68 20.00 9.82
C GLY A 28 4.90 20.05 8.93
N GLY A 29 5.33 18.87 8.49
CA GLY A 29 6.37 18.78 7.49
C GLY A 29 5.78 19.10 6.14
N ILE A 30 6.52 19.80 5.30
CA ILE A 30 6.20 19.97 3.89
C ILE A 30 6.86 18.81 3.17
N ILE A 31 6.05 17.95 2.53
CA ILE A 31 6.54 16.90 1.67
C ILE A 31 6.55 17.45 0.25
N HIS A 32 7.74 17.57 -0.32
CA HIS A 32 7.88 17.95 -1.73
C HIS A 32 7.80 16.71 -2.59
N PHE A 33 6.78 16.64 -3.45
CA PHE A 33 6.69 15.60 -4.48
C PHE A 33 7.28 16.14 -5.78
N THR A 34 8.31 15.48 -6.24
CA THR A 34 8.87 15.76 -7.55
C THR A 34 8.60 14.55 -8.43
N GLY A 35 7.78 14.72 -9.44
CA GLY A 35 7.42 13.64 -10.32
C GLY A 35 6.14 13.92 -11.09
N MET A 36 5.74 12.93 -11.85
CA MET A 36 4.52 12.96 -12.63
C MET A 36 3.60 11.86 -12.13
N ILE A 37 2.32 12.17 -11.92
CA ILE A 37 1.32 11.14 -11.71
C ILE A 37 1.01 10.55 -13.08
N ILE A 38 1.38 9.28 -13.26
CA ILE A 38 1.10 8.54 -14.49
C ILE A 38 -0.04 7.58 -14.19
N GLU A 39 -1.13 7.73 -14.93
CA GLU A 39 -2.19 6.76 -14.93
C GLU A 39 -1.72 5.49 -15.67
N PRO A 40 -1.87 4.30 -15.09
CA PRO A 40 -1.47 3.07 -15.76
C PRO A 40 -2.29 2.91 -17.05
N PRO A 41 -1.66 2.46 -18.15
CA PRO A 41 -2.34 2.34 -19.44
C PRO A 41 -3.41 1.23 -19.47
N CYS A 42 -3.38 0.29 -18.52
CA CYS A 42 -4.36 -0.79 -18.41
C CYS A 42 -4.82 -0.93 -16.97
N SER A 43 -6.07 -1.33 -16.79
CA SER A 43 -6.58 -1.92 -15.56
C SER A 43 -6.67 -3.43 -15.71
N PHE A 44 -6.68 -4.13 -14.59
CA PHE A 44 -6.74 -5.59 -14.56
C PHE A 44 -7.86 -6.04 -13.63
N GLU A 45 -8.82 -6.76 -14.18
CA GLU A 45 -9.91 -7.32 -13.40
C GLU A 45 -9.66 -8.79 -13.14
N LEU A 46 -9.86 -9.20 -11.89
CA LEU A 46 -9.79 -10.60 -11.50
C LEU A 46 -11.19 -11.21 -11.62
N GLU A 47 -11.33 -12.16 -12.48
CA GLU A 47 -12.53 -12.98 -12.62
C GLU A 47 -12.23 -14.38 -12.09
N ALA A 48 -12.98 -14.81 -11.08
CA ALA A 48 -12.83 -16.12 -10.50
C ALA A 48 -14.20 -16.78 -10.35
N ALA A 49 -14.45 -17.81 -11.12
CA ALA A 49 -15.59 -18.68 -10.91
C ALA A 49 -15.33 -19.61 -9.71
N ASP A 50 -14.10 -20.10 -9.59
CA ASP A 50 -13.56 -20.85 -8.47
C ASP A 50 -12.03 -20.71 -8.44
N ALA A 51 -11.38 -21.31 -7.46
CA ALA A 51 -9.92 -21.22 -7.32
C ALA A 51 -9.15 -21.90 -8.48
N ALA A 52 -9.76 -22.81 -9.18
CA ALA A 52 -9.15 -23.50 -10.33
C ALA A 52 -9.34 -22.76 -11.65
N HIS A 53 -10.32 -21.88 -11.73
CA HIS A 53 -10.72 -21.17 -12.94
C HIS A 53 -10.60 -19.64 -12.78
N ALA A 54 -9.62 -19.19 -12.05
CA ALA A 54 -9.34 -17.78 -11.92
C ALA A 54 -8.51 -17.27 -13.11
N HIS A 55 -8.89 -16.12 -13.63
CA HIS A 55 -8.16 -15.45 -14.69
C HIS A 55 -8.17 -13.94 -14.50
N VAL A 56 -7.21 -13.27 -15.12
CA VAL A 56 -7.08 -11.83 -15.12
C VAL A 56 -7.39 -11.31 -16.51
N ARG A 57 -8.26 -10.34 -16.59
CA ARG A 57 -8.59 -9.65 -17.83
C ARG A 57 -7.95 -8.28 -17.86
N PRO A 58 -7.05 -7.98 -18.80
CA PRO A 58 -6.57 -6.64 -19.01
C PRO A 58 -7.60 -5.79 -19.75
N GLU A 59 -7.83 -4.58 -19.25
CA GLU A 59 -8.62 -3.55 -19.92
C GLU A 59 -7.73 -2.35 -20.20
N CYS A 60 -7.41 -2.15 -21.45
CA CYS A 60 -6.50 -1.11 -21.90
C CYS A 60 -7.26 -0.13 -22.81
N PRO A 61 -7.57 1.08 -22.34
CA PRO A 61 -8.23 2.11 -23.17
C PRO A 61 -7.30 2.66 -24.25
N ARG A 62 -6.01 2.40 -24.15
CA ARG A 62 -4.98 2.77 -25.11
C ARG A 62 -4.16 1.54 -25.49
N PRO A 63 -3.55 1.54 -26.71
CA PRO A 63 -2.64 0.49 -27.07
C PRO A 63 -1.52 0.34 -26.04
N ALA A 64 -1.41 -0.83 -25.45
CA ALA A 64 -0.41 -1.15 -24.47
C ALA A 64 0.05 -2.60 -24.61
N ALA A 65 1.28 -2.84 -24.28
CA ALA A 65 1.86 -4.16 -24.23
C ALA A 65 2.77 -4.25 -23.01
N GLY A 66 2.95 -5.46 -22.53
CA GLY A 66 3.79 -5.67 -21.36
C GLY A 66 3.83 -7.12 -20.96
N GLN A 67 4.25 -7.32 -19.73
CA GLN A 67 4.45 -8.61 -19.13
C GLN A 67 3.82 -8.66 -17.75
N ILE A 68 3.13 -9.74 -17.43
CA ILE A 68 2.61 -10.02 -16.09
C ILE A 68 3.41 -11.17 -15.50
N ALA A 69 4.03 -10.94 -14.37
CA ALA A 69 4.69 -11.96 -13.60
C ALA A 69 3.83 -12.29 -12.37
N PHE A 70 3.45 -13.54 -12.22
CA PHE A 70 2.78 -14.03 -11.03
C PHE A 70 3.83 -14.51 -10.03
N VAL A 71 3.81 -13.91 -8.86
CA VAL A 71 4.80 -14.11 -7.81
C VAL A 71 4.10 -14.65 -6.56
N ASP A 72 4.66 -15.68 -5.97
CA ASP A 72 4.19 -16.18 -4.68
C ASP A 72 4.51 -15.16 -3.57
N ALA A 73 3.49 -14.74 -2.83
CA ALA A 73 3.64 -13.70 -1.83
C ALA A 73 4.48 -14.13 -0.61
N ALA A 74 4.55 -15.42 -0.33
CA ALA A 74 5.31 -15.94 0.80
C ALA A 74 6.80 -16.08 0.47
N SER A 75 7.12 -16.66 -0.70
CA SER A 75 8.50 -16.95 -1.10
C SER A 75 9.12 -15.87 -1.99
N LEU A 76 8.31 -14.96 -2.52
CA LEU A 76 8.68 -13.94 -3.50
C LEU A 76 9.30 -14.54 -4.79
N ARG A 77 8.94 -15.76 -5.10
CA ARG A 77 9.39 -16.45 -6.31
C ARG A 77 8.38 -16.26 -7.43
N THR A 78 8.88 -15.98 -8.61
CA THR A 78 8.06 -15.93 -9.82
C THR A 78 7.60 -17.33 -10.17
N ILE A 79 6.29 -17.51 -10.28
CA ILE A 79 5.65 -18.78 -10.63
C ILE A 79 5.52 -18.87 -12.15
N LYS A 80 5.03 -17.81 -12.78
CA LYS A 80 4.76 -17.76 -14.21
C LYS A 80 4.88 -16.33 -14.72
N THR A 81 5.34 -16.16 -15.94
CA THR A 81 5.38 -14.89 -16.64
C THR A 81 4.64 -15.04 -17.96
N THR A 82 3.79 -14.07 -18.28
CA THR A 82 2.98 -14.05 -19.49
C THR A 82 3.02 -12.67 -20.12
N ASN A 83 3.19 -12.60 -21.42
CA ASN A 83 3.06 -11.34 -22.16
C ASN A 83 1.58 -11.02 -22.39
N PHE A 84 1.27 -9.75 -22.39
CA PHE A 84 -0.06 -9.25 -22.71
C PHE A 84 0.00 -8.08 -23.69
N THR A 85 -1.10 -7.90 -24.42
CA THR A 85 -1.35 -6.72 -25.23
C THR A 85 -2.78 -6.23 -24.94
N GLN A 86 -3.17 -5.10 -25.48
CA GLN A 86 -4.56 -4.63 -25.39
C GLN A 86 -5.58 -5.62 -25.98
N ALA A 87 -5.14 -6.48 -26.91
CA ALA A 87 -5.99 -7.50 -27.51
C ALA A 87 -6.02 -8.81 -26.69
N SER A 88 -5.25 -8.91 -25.63
CA SER A 88 -5.25 -10.08 -24.77
C SER A 88 -6.61 -10.24 -24.09
N ARG A 89 -7.11 -11.46 -24.17
CA ARG A 89 -8.32 -11.85 -23.45
C ARG A 89 -7.96 -12.26 -22.03
N ALA A 90 -8.67 -13.19 -21.47
CA ALA A 90 -8.38 -13.69 -20.13
C ALA A 90 -7.01 -14.36 -20.05
N ILE A 91 -6.23 -13.98 -19.04
CA ILE A 91 -4.94 -14.58 -18.71
C ILE A 91 -5.17 -15.52 -17.53
N VAL A 92 -4.96 -16.80 -17.75
CA VAL A 92 -5.19 -17.83 -16.73
C VAL A 92 -4.12 -17.73 -15.64
N LEU A 93 -4.55 -17.67 -14.39
CA LEU A 93 -3.65 -17.73 -13.27
C LEU A 93 -2.95 -19.08 -13.19
N PRO A 94 -1.67 -19.11 -12.81
CA PRO A 94 -0.98 -20.39 -12.62
C PRO A 94 -1.61 -21.16 -11.46
N GLY A 95 -1.78 -22.46 -11.68
CA GLY A 95 -2.21 -23.37 -10.62
C GLY A 95 -1.16 -23.45 -9.52
N ARG A 96 -1.60 -23.71 -8.29
CA ARG A 96 -0.72 -23.86 -7.15
C ARG A 96 -0.61 -25.32 -6.76
N PRO A 97 0.60 -25.79 -6.47
CA PRO A 97 0.76 -27.06 -5.78
C PRO A 97 0.36 -26.86 -4.30
N GLY A 98 -0.65 -27.62 -3.87
CA GLY A 98 -1.08 -27.66 -2.47
C GLY A 98 -2.37 -26.88 -2.17
N ASN A 99 -3.02 -27.27 -1.08
CA ASN A 99 -4.30 -26.70 -0.59
C ASN A 99 -4.14 -25.43 0.24
N ALA A 100 -2.99 -24.82 0.27
CA ALA A 100 -2.78 -23.61 1.04
C ALA A 100 -3.41 -22.40 0.35
N PRO A 101 -4.19 -21.56 1.05
CA PRO A 101 -4.66 -20.30 0.54
C PRO A 101 -3.48 -19.31 0.48
N ALA A 102 -2.63 -19.51 -0.48
CA ALA A 102 -1.46 -18.71 -0.63
C ALA A 102 -1.79 -17.52 -1.54
N ARG A 103 -1.46 -16.35 -1.07
CA ARG A 103 -1.64 -15.09 -1.80
C ARG A 103 -0.65 -15.02 -2.96
N MET A 104 -1.11 -14.47 -4.05
CA MET A 104 -0.31 -14.27 -5.25
C MET A 104 -0.28 -12.78 -5.58
N ILE A 105 0.85 -12.31 -6.02
CA ILE A 105 1.06 -10.94 -6.45
C ILE A 105 1.23 -10.97 -7.97
N ALA A 106 0.47 -10.15 -8.68
CA ALA A 106 0.67 -9.91 -10.09
C ALA A 106 1.51 -8.65 -10.27
N VAL A 107 2.67 -8.79 -10.85
CA VAL A 107 3.56 -7.67 -11.18
C VAL A 107 3.45 -7.37 -12.65
N VAL A 108 3.00 -6.18 -12.99
CA VAL A 108 2.80 -5.73 -14.37
C VAL A 108 3.94 -4.82 -14.77
N THR A 109 4.60 -5.15 -15.85
CA THR A 109 5.66 -4.33 -16.46
C THR A 109 5.24 -3.96 -17.87
N TYR A 110 5.15 -2.67 -18.15
CA TYR A 110 4.82 -2.16 -19.48
C TYR A 110 6.07 -2.01 -20.35
N GLN A 111 5.91 -2.18 -21.64
CA GLN A 111 6.96 -2.02 -22.65
C GLN A 111 6.62 -0.91 -23.63
#